data_ac7c1b5fddd7b8d3b77249401f3e2c9a
#
_entry.id   ac7c1b5fddd7b8d3b77249401f3e2c9a
#
_cell.length_a   1.000
_cell.length_b   1.000
_cell.length_c   1.000
_cell.angle_alpha   90.00
_cell.angle_beta   90.00
_cell.angle_gamma   90.00
#
_symmetry.space_group_name_H-M   'P 1'
#
loop_
_entity.id
_entity.type
_entity.pdbx_description
1 polymer ?
#
loop_
_entity_poly.entity_id
_entity_poly.type
_entity_poly.pdbx_seq_one_letter_code
_entity_poly.pdbx_strand_id
1 'polypeptide(L)'
;MITEGGLSPNKKLAVAVFPQKSEFIDEADDTVLLVDQTTGSKVGPLKEVSSSGGTWGKTTTNVNCIWSADSSLLIVNFRTGRLMHSSQIYQIQGRQAIPLTLPDASRHPKGKVLEVLGHSANPGSEISLTKEGTILERVWGYMPKEGHFDEDYSKYGLKGLEGELLFHYSIDKQGQVHLNDITVPVES
;
A
#
# COMPACT_ATOMS: atom_id res chain seq x y z
N MET A 1 6.91 18.85 0.68
CA MET A 1 5.88 18.96 1.75
C MET A 1 5.79 17.60 2.44
N ILE A 2 5.72 17.57 3.80
CA ILE A 2 5.54 16.29 4.54
C ILE A 2 4.14 15.76 4.25
N THR A 3 4.03 14.45 4.00
CA THR A 3 2.78 13.75 3.72
C THR A 3 1.95 13.54 4.98
N GLU A 4 0.68 13.17 4.82
CA GLU A 4 -0.15 12.71 5.93
C GLU A 4 0.49 11.47 6.59
N GLY A 5 0.54 11.44 7.93
CA GLY A 5 1.24 10.39 8.67
C GLY A 5 2.75 10.29 8.41
N GLY A 6 3.33 11.21 7.64
CA GLY A 6 4.71 11.10 7.16
C GLY A 6 5.78 11.23 8.24
N LEU A 7 5.50 11.83 9.40
CA LEU A 7 6.47 11.99 10.48
C LEU A 7 6.59 10.70 11.31
N SER A 8 7.82 10.19 11.44
CA SER A 8 8.08 9.01 12.27
C SER A 8 7.80 9.29 13.76
N PRO A 9 7.34 8.29 14.55
CA PRO A 9 7.08 8.45 15.99
C PRO A 9 8.27 8.99 16.77
N ASN A 10 9.49 8.56 16.43
CA ASN A 10 10.71 9.06 17.06
C ASN A 10 11.18 10.44 16.55
N LYS A 11 10.43 11.05 15.62
CA LYS A 11 10.65 12.39 15.02
C LYS A 11 12.01 12.56 14.32
N LYS A 12 12.70 11.47 13.97
CA LYS A 12 14.00 11.53 13.26
C LYS A 12 13.87 11.56 11.75
N LEU A 13 12.81 10.91 11.22
CA LEU A 13 12.57 10.78 9.80
C LEU A 13 11.20 11.28 9.41
N ALA A 14 11.05 11.71 8.17
CA ALA A 14 9.75 12.02 7.59
C ALA A 14 9.71 11.60 6.13
N VAL A 15 8.50 11.31 5.65
CA VAL A 15 8.20 11.15 4.22
C VAL A 15 7.71 12.47 3.68
N ALA A 16 8.31 12.91 2.59
CA ALA A 16 7.93 14.18 1.94
C ALA A 16 7.81 13.98 0.43
N VAL A 17 6.85 14.69 -0.15
CA VAL A 17 6.66 14.77 -1.60
C VAL A 17 7.29 16.04 -2.11
N PHE A 18 8.07 15.89 -3.18
CA PHE A 18 8.70 16.96 -3.92
C PHE A 18 8.09 16.99 -5.32
N PRO A 19 7.25 17.99 -5.63
CA PRO A 19 6.68 18.11 -6.95
C PRO A 19 7.80 18.33 -7.97
N GLN A 20 7.77 17.59 -9.04
CA GLN A 20 8.61 17.85 -10.20
C GLN A 20 7.95 18.95 -11.05
N LYS A 21 8.74 19.92 -11.47
CA LYS A 21 8.28 20.89 -12.47
C LYS A 21 8.34 20.23 -13.83
N SER A 22 7.18 19.88 -14.40
CA SER A 22 7.06 19.51 -15.79
C SER A 22 6.35 20.63 -16.54
N GLU A 23 6.78 20.90 -17.78
CA GLU A 23 6.06 21.78 -18.71
C GLU A 23 4.73 21.15 -19.18
N PHE A 24 4.60 19.82 -18.99
CA PHE A 24 3.40 19.04 -19.31
C PHE A 24 2.79 18.56 -17.98
N ILE A 25 1.59 19.04 -17.68
CA ILE A 25 0.87 18.77 -16.43
C ILE A 25 0.59 17.27 -16.22
N ASP A 26 0.59 16.48 -17.29
CA ASP A 26 0.22 15.07 -17.28
C ASP A 26 1.39 14.09 -17.12
N GLU A 27 2.65 14.57 -17.09
CA GLU A 27 3.83 13.68 -17.09
C GLU A 27 4.77 13.81 -15.90
N ALA A 28 4.48 14.70 -14.95
CA ALA A 28 5.35 14.89 -13.79
C ALA A 28 4.97 13.95 -12.64
N ASP A 29 5.68 12.84 -12.55
CA ASP A 29 5.65 12.02 -11.35
C ASP A 29 6.37 12.75 -10.21
N ASP A 30 5.65 13.01 -9.13
CA ASP A 30 6.25 13.59 -7.95
C ASP A 30 7.20 12.59 -7.27
N THR A 31 8.32 13.10 -6.82
CA THR A 31 9.28 12.26 -6.10
C THR A 31 8.93 12.19 -4.61
N VAL A 32 8.68 10.98 -4.12
CA VAL A 32 8.46 10.72 -2.69
C VAL A 32 9.80 10.36 -2.05
N LEU A 33 10.21 11.14 -1.05
CA LEU A 33 11.52 11.03 -0.42
C LEU A 33 11.41 10.77 1.07
N LEU A 34 12.36 10.00 1.59
CA LEU A 34 12.68 9.99 3.01
C LEU A 34 13.59 11.18 3.33
N VAL A 35 13.27 11.90 4.41
CA VAL A 35 13.96 13.11 4.85
C VAL A 35 14.40 12.93 6.30
N ASP A 36 15.60 13.33 6.63
CA ASP A 36 16.07 13.43 8.01
C ASP A 36 15.56 14.74 8.62
N GLN A 37 14.73 14.62 9.66
CA GLN A 37 14.10 15.76 10.31
C GLN A 37 15.08 16.59 11.14
N THR A 38 16.17 15.99 11.61
CA THR A 38 17.17 16.70 12.44
C THR A 38 18.05 17.64 11.62
N THR A 39 18.32 17.26 10.37
CA THR A 39 19.21 18.02 9.48
C THR A 39 18.47 18.70 8.33
N GLY A 40 17.22 18.33 8.07
CA GLY A 40 16.45 18.75 6.89
C GLY A 40 16.97 18.14 5.58
N SER A 41 17.93 17.21 5.65
CA SER A 41 18.56 16.65 4.46
C SER A 41 17.71 15.53 3.83
N LYS A 42 17.71 15.47 2.49
CA LYS A 42 17.14 14.35 1.74
C LYS A 42 17.99 13.09 2.04
N VAL A 43 17.33 12.01 2.44
CA VAL A 43 17.99 10.71 2.67
C VAL A 43 18.02 9.93 1.36
N GLY A 44 16.87 9.82 0.66
CA GLY A 44 16.77 9.15 -0.63
C GLY A 44 15.33 8.95 -1.06
N PRO A 45 15.11 8.60 -2.34
CA PRO A 45 13.77 8.29 -2.84
C PRO A 45 13.25 7.00 -2.23
N LEU A 46 11.95 6.97 -1.96
CA LEU A 46 11.24 5.74 -1.65
C LEU A 46 11.00 5.00 -2.97
N LYS A 47 11.78 3.94 -3.18
CA LYS A 47 11.65 3.12 -4.38
C LYS A 47 10.25 2.52 -4.46
N GLU A 48 9.75 2.35 -5.70
CA GLU A 48 8.44 1.74 -6.01
C GLU A 48 7.22 2.57 -5.58
N VAL A 49 7.41 3.75 -5.00
CA VAL A 49 6.34 4.72 -4.80
C VAL A 49 6.39 5.73 -5.93
N SER A 50 5.43 5.63 -6.83
CA SER A 50 5.16 6.64 -7.85
C SER A 50 3.82 7.30 -7.53
N SER A 51 3.81 8.61 -7.39
CA SER A 51 2.57 9.37 -7.25
C SER A 51 2.36 10.13 -8.54
N SER A 52 1.40 9.71 -9.36
CA SER A 52 1.02 10.48 -10.53
C SER A 52 0.34 11.76 -10.08
N GLY A 53 1.03 12.89 -10.27
CA GLY A 53 0.53 14.23 -9.94
C GLY A 53 -0.57 14.74 -10.87
N GLY A 54 -1.16 13.88 -11.72
CA GLY A 54 -2.17 14.24 -12.69
C GLY A 54 -3.29 15.12 -12.10
N THR A 55 -4.09 15.73 -12.94
CA THR A 55 -5.16 16.72 -12.70
C THR A 55 -6.16 16.44 -11.56
N TRP A 56 -5.99 15.34 -10.83
CA TRP A 56 -6.96 14.77 -9.88
C TRP A 56 -6.74 15.17 -8.41
N GLY A 57 -5.81 16.04 -8.10
CA GLY A 57 -5.62 16.54 -6.74
C GLY A 57 -4.18 16.90 -6.42
N LYS A 58 -3.99 17.57 -5.28
CA LYS A 58 -2.65 17.88 -4.78
C LYS A 58 -1.95 16.58 -4.39
N THR A 59 -0.76 16.35 -4.85
CA THR A 59 0.05 15.15 -4.65
C THR A 59 0.18 14.70 -3.19
N THR A 60 0.20 15.66 -2.28
CA THR A 60 0.27 15.39 -0.84
C THR A 60 -0.93 14.64 -0.28
N THR A 61 -2.09 14.70 -0.95
CA THR A 61 -3.31 13.99 -0.55
C THR A 61 -3.36 12.56 -1.11
N ASN A 62 -2.45 12.23 -2.01
CA ASN A 62 -2.39 10.92 -2.67
C ASN A 62 -1.38 9.96 -2.03
N VAL A 63 -0.69 10.40 -0.98
CA VAL A 63 0.31 9.61 -0.25
C VAL A 63 -0.01 9.68 1.24
N ASN A 64 -0.29 8.55 1.84
CA ASN A 64 -0.52 8.39 3.27
C ASN A 64 0.51 7.42 3.85
N CYS A 65 1.06 7.75 5.00
CA CYS A 65 2.11 6.98 5.65
C CYS A 65 1.65 6.46 7.01
N ILE A 66 2.05 5.24 7.31
CA ILE A 66 1.81 4.59 8.59
C ILE A 66 3.15 4.07 9.11
N TRP A 67 3.52 4.47 10.32
CA TRP A 67 4.74 4.02 10.97
C TRP A 67 4.44 3.03 12.09
N SER A 68 5.32 2.05 12.28
CA SER A 68 5.32 1.29 13.53
C SER A 68 5.71 2.18 14.72
N ALA A 69 5.24 1.85 15.91
CA ALA A 69 5.49 2.64 17.12
C ALA A 69 6.98 2.84 17.41
N ASP A 70 7.81 1.86 17.07
CA ASP A 70 9.28 1.89 17.23
C ASP A 70 9.99 2.57 16.05
N SER A 71 9.24 3.01 15.03
CA SER A 71 9.76 3.63 13.79
C SER A 71 10.63 2.70 12.94
N SER A 72 10.55 1.39 13.12
CA SER A 72 11.30 0.39 12.35
C SER A 72 10.62 -0.02 11.03
N LEU A 73 9.29 0.22 10.91
CA LEU A 73 8.52 -0.03 9.70
C LEU A 73 7.84 1.24 9.23
N LEU A 74 7.80 1.40 7.92
CA LEU A 74 7.04 2.42 7.21
C LEU A 74 6.18 1.76 6.15
N ILE A 75 4.89 2.03 6.18
CA ILE A 75 3.95 1.69 5.12
C ILE A 75 3.60 2.98 4.39
N VAL A 76 3.61 2.93 3.08
CA VAL A 76 3.22 4.05 2.22
C VAL A 76 2.09 3.56 1.34
N ASN A 77 0.90 4.11 1.55
CA ASN A 77 -0.25 3.94 0.67
C ASN A 77 -0.29 5.11 -0.29
N PHE A 78 -0.40 4.85 -1.58
CA PHE A 78 -0.34 5.89 -2.60
C PHE A 78 -1.27 5.60 -3.76
N ARG A 79 -1.60 6.65 -4.49
CA ARG A 79 -2.52 6.59 -5.62
C ARG A 79 -1.74 6.58 -6.92
N THR A 80 -1.96 5.56 -7.74
CA THR A 80 -1.30 5.39 -9.04
C THR A 80 -2.17 5.84 -10.22
N GLY A 81 -3.43 6.18 -9.96
CA GLY A 81 -4.39 6.61 -10.98
C GLY A 81 -5.68 7.13 -10.35
N ARG A 82 -6.69 7.41 -11.17
CA ARG A 82 -7.95 7.99 -10.69
C ARG A 82 -8.64 7.16 -9.60
N LEU A 83 -8.61 5.84 -9.73
CA LEU A 83 -9.27 4.89 -8.81
C LEU A 83 -8.31 3.78 -8.37
N MET A 84 -7.03 3.87 -8.71
CA MET A 84 -6.05 2.83 -8.41
C MET A 84 -5.21 3.23 -7.20
N HIS A 85 -5.18 2.35 -6.22
CA HIS A 85 -4.39 2.48 -5.01
C HIS A 85 -3.36 1.35 -4.95
N SER A 86 -2.20 1.68 -4.43
CA SER A 86 -1.10 0.75 -4.22
C SER A 86 -0.45 1.03 -2.88
N SER A 87 0.30 0.06 -2.39
CA SER A 87 0.98 0.17 -1.11
C SER A 87 2.37 -0.42 -1.19
N GLN A 88 3.30 0.15 -0.44
CA GLN A 88 4.64 -0.36 -0.29
C GLN A 88 5.05 -0.35 1.18
N ILE A 89 5.71 -1.42 1.62
CA ILE A 89 6.25 -1.56 2.98
C ILE A 89 7.76 -1.41 2.93
N TYR A 90 8.31 -0.71 3.91
CA TYR A 90 9.75 -0.55 4.08
C TYR A 90 10.17 -0.93 5.49
N GLN A 91 11.28 -1.64 5.58
CA GLN A 91 12.05 -1.72 6.82
C GLN A 91 12.99 -0.52 6.92
N ILE A 92 12.99 0.15 8.06
CA ILE A 92 13.88 1.28 8.33
C ILE A 92 15.12 0.79 9.07
N GLN A 93 16.26 0.92 8.42
CA GLN A 93 17.56 0.59 9.00
C GLN A 93 18.42 1.86 9.05
N GLY A 94 18.55 2.43 10.25
CA GLY A 94 19.21 3.72 10.44
C GLY A 94 18.50 4.84 9.69
N ARG A 95 19.09 5.28 8.57
CA ARG A 95 18.52 6.32 7.67
C ARG A 95 18.05 5.76 6.33
N GLN A 96 18.01 4.46 6.15
CA GLN A 96 17.63 3.84 4.89
C GLN A 96 16.25 3.21 4.99
N ALA A 97 15.43 3.36 3.93
CA ALA A 97 14.19 2.64 3.73
C ALA A 97 14.46 1.49 2.74
N ILE A 98 14.38 0.27 3.24
CA ILE A 98 14.60 -0.96 2.45
C ILE A 98 13.22 -1.50 2.10
N PRO A 99 12.85 -1.57 0.80
CA PRO A 99 11.54 -2.09 0.41
C PRO A 99 11.44 -3.57 0.77
N LEU A 100 10.31 -3.95 1.36
CA LEU A 100 9.97 -5.33 1.63
C LEU A 100 9.05 -5.85 0.53
N THR A 101 9.33 -7.08 0.09
CA THR A 101 8.51 -7.75 -0.91
C THR A 101 7.43 -8.56 -0.22
N LEU A 102 6.17 -8.32 -0.59
CA LEU A 102 5.05 -9.16 -0.16
C LEU A 102 5.15 -10.54 -0.84
N PRO A 103 4.83 -11.61 -0.12
CA PRO A 103 4.80 -12.94 -0.71
C PRO A 103 3.71 -13.05 -1.77
N ASP A 104 3.95 -13.89 -2.76
CA ASP A 104 2.98 -14.20 -3.80
C ASP A 104 1.76 -14.90 -3.20
N ALA A 105 0.68 -14.15 -3.04
CA ALA A 105 -0.54 -14.64 -2.41
C ALA A 105 -1.28 -15.70 -3.24
N SER A 106 -0.99 -15.85 -4.54
CA SER A 106 -1.57 -16.90 -5.39
C SER A 106 -1.19 -18.31 -4.91
N ARG A 107 -0.08 -18.42 -4.17
CA ARG A 107 0.38 -19.68 -3.57
C ARG A 107 -0.38 -20.08 -2.30
N HIS A 108 -1.13 -19.15 -1.71
CA HIS A 108 -1.98 -19.46 -0.56
C HIS A 108 -3.23 -20.24 -1.03
N PRO A 109 -3.74 -21.23 -0.26
CA PRO A 109 -4.92 -22.00 -0.66
C PRO A 109 -6.14 -21.17 -1.03
N LYS A 110 -6.32 -20.01 -0.37
CA LYS A 110 -7.38 -19.05 -0.65
C LYS A 110 -7.00 -18.03 -1.74
N GLY A 111 -5.77 -18.06 -2.26
CA GLY A 111 -5.23 -17.06 -3.18
C GLY A 111 -5.81 -17.08 -4.59
N LYS A 112 -6.49 -18.18 -4.98
CA LYS A 112 -7.21 -18.26 -6.25
C LYS A 112 -8.26 -17.15 -6.42
N VAL A 113 -8.77 -16.62 -5.32
CA VAL A 113 -9.70 -15.49 -5.32
C VAL A 113 -9.09 -14.22 -5.90
N LEU A 114 -7.76 -14.08 -5.83
CA LEU A 114 -7.06 -12.93 -6.42
C LEU A 114 -7.13 -12.89 -7.94
N GLU A 115 -7.19 -14.04 -8.60
CA GLU A 115 -7.38 -14.09 -10.06
C GLU A 115 -8.68 -13.41 -10.44
N VAL A 116 -9.71 -13.57 -9.62
CA VAL A 116 -11.03 -12.96 -9.81
C VAL A 116 -10.98 -11.45 -9.56
N LEU A 117 -10.36 -11.02 -8.46
CA LEU A 117 -10.24 -9.60 -8.14
C LEU A 117 -9.31 -8.87 -9.13
N GLY A 118 -8.30 -9.56 -9.67
CA GLY A 118 -7.41 -9.02 -10.70
C GLY A 118 -8.09 -8.64 -12.01
N HIS A 119 -9.26 -9.21 -12.30
CA HIS A 119 -10.11 -8.87 -13.45
C HIS A 119 -11.13 -7.75 -13.14
N SER A 120 -11.07 -7.17 -11.95
CA SER A 120 -11.99 -6.10 -11.57
C SER A 120 -11.71 -4.80 -12.31
N ALA A 121 -12.74 -3.98 -12.50
CA ALA A 121 -12.61 -2.69 -13.18
C ALA A 121 -11.79 -1.65 -12.39
N ASN A 122 -11.68 -1.79 -11.06
CA ASN A 122 -10.99 -0.86 -10.16
C ASN A 122 -10.30 -1.62 -9.02
N PRO A 123 -9.24 -2.39 -9.33
CA PRO A 123 -8.49 -3.08 -8.30
C PRO A 123 -7.72 -2.06 -7.44
N GLY A 124 -7.67 -2.28 -6.15
CA GLY A 124 -6.91 -1.45 -5.25
C GLY A 124 -6.46 -2.23 -4.04
N SER A 125 -5.37 -1.78 -3.43
CA SER A 125 -4.94 -2.27 -2.13
C SER A 125 -4.54 -1.13 -1.22
N GLU A 126 -4.75 -1.34 0.07
CA GLU A 126 -4.32 -0.45 1.13
C GLU A 126 -3.79 -1.28 2.29
N ILE A 127 -2.65 -0.89 2.80
CA ILE A 127 -2.03 -1.58 3.93
C ILE A 127 -2.20 -0.76 5.19
N SER A 128 -2.56 -1.42 6.27
CA SER A 128 -2.65 -0.88 7.62
C SER A 128 -1.79 -1.68 8.60
N LEU A 129 -1.55 -1.10 9.76
CA LEU A 129 -0.83 -1.73 10.86
C LEU A 129 -1.72 -1.75 12.10
N THR A 130 -1.94 -2.93 12.67
CA THR A 130 -2.69 -3.04 13.94
C THR A 130 -1.85 -2.58 15.12
N LYS A 131 -2.48 -2.36 16.25
CA LYS A 131 -1.77 -1.99 17.51
C LYS A 131 -0.80 -3.08 17.97
N GLU A 132 -1.10 -4.33 17.63
CA GLU A 132 -0.29 -5.51 17.93
C GLU A 132 0.87 -5.71 16.97
N GLY A 133 0.98 -4.86 15.92
CA GLY A 133 2.04 -4.93 14.92
C GLY A 133 1.76 -5.89 13.76
N THR A 134 0.53 -6.40 13.64
CA THR A 134 0.11 -7.18 12.47
C THR A 134 -0.11 -6.27 11.27
N ILE A 135 0.41 -6.65 10.13
CA ILE A 135 0.19 -5.95 8.88
C ILE A 135 -1.05 -6.54 8.21
N LEU A 136 -1.99 -5.67 7.89
CA LEU A 136 -3.23 -6.02 7.18
C LEU A 136 -3.24 -5.32 5.83
N GLU A 137 -3.30 -6.08 4.75
CA GLU A 137 -3.58 -5.54 3.42
C GLU A 137 -5.05 -5.80 3.08
N ARG A 138 -5.78 -4.73 2.87
CA ARG A 138 -7.13 -4.76 2.33
C ARG A 138 -7.03 -4.68 0.82
N VAL A 139 -7.49 -5.71 0.12
CA VAL A 139 -7.55 -5.76 -1.34
C VAL A 139 -9.00 -5.75 -1.76
N TRP A 140 -9.36 -4.84 -2.67
CA TRP A 140 -10.72 -4.75 -3.19
C TRP A 140 -10.74 -4.69 -4.70
N GLY A 141 -11.89 -5.04 -5.26
CA GLY A 141 -12.14 -4.93 -6.68
C GLY A 141 -13.63 -4.94 -6.97
N TYR A 142 -14.02 -4.25 -8.03
CA TYR A 142 -15.38 -4.27 -8.54
C TYR A 142 -15.48 -5.31 -9.64
N MET A 143 -16.29 -6.34 -9.42
CA MET A 143 -16.58 -7.34 -10.44
C MET A 143 -17.80 -6.91 -11.26
N PRO A 144 -17.68 -6.82 -12.60
CA PRO A 144 -18.81 -6.47 -13.45
C PRO A 144 -19.94 -7.53 -13.33
N LYS A 145 -21.20 -7.07 -13.31
CA LYS A 145 -22.38 -7.93 -13.20
C LYS A 145 -22.53 -8.98 -14.31
N GLU A 146 -21.85 -8.81 -15.42
CA GLU A 146 -21.97 -9.62 -16.63
C GLU A 146 -20.69 -10.43 -16.96
N GLY A 147 -19.87 -10.70 -15.97
CA GLY A 147 -18.70 -11.58 -16.15
C GLY A 147 -19.12 -13.04 -16.05
N HIS A 148 -18.72 -13.85 -17.01
CA HIS A 148 -18.84 -15.32 -16.98
C HIS A 148 -17.97 -15.93 -15.86
N PHE A 149 -18.42 -15.80 -14.62
CA PHE A 149 -17.85 -16.55 -13.52
C PHE A 149 -18.72 -17.78 -13.29
N ASP A 150 -18.38 -18.87 -13.98
CA ASP A 150 -19.04 -20.18 -13.79
C ASP A 150 -18.69 -20.83 -12.45
N GLU A 151 -17.88 -20.18 -11.61
CA GLU A 151 -17.49 -20.71 -10.30
C GLU A 151 -18.25 -20.00 -9.16
N ASP A 152 -18.78 -20.81 -8.27
CA ASP A 152 -19.35 -20.35 -7.01
C ASP A 152 -18.24 -19.94 -6.04
N TYR A 153 -17.98 -18.63 -5.93
CA TYR A 153 -17.00 -18.07 -5.02
C TYR A 153 -17.47 -18.00 -3.56
N SER A 154 -18.72 -18.36 -3.27
CA SER A 154 -19.24 -18.46 -1.91
C SER A 154 -18.44 -19.45 -1.06
N LYS A 155 -17.87 -20.48 -1.69
CA LYS A 155 -16.94 -21.45 -1.05
C LYS A 155 -15.68 -20.82 -0.48
N TYR A 156 -15.30 -19.61 -0.95
CA TYR A 156 -14.19 -18.81 -0.44
C TYR A 156 -14.64 -17.72 0.53
N GLY A 157 -15.93 -17.68 0.86
CA GLY A 157 -16.54 -16.68 1.73
C GLY A 157 -16.86 -15.35 1.05
N LEU A 158 -16.72 -15.27 -0.27
CA LEU A 158 -17.12 -14.08 -1.04
C LEU A 158 -18.60 -14.10 -1.28
N LYS A 159 -19.32 -13.07 -0.82
CA LYS A 159 -20.75 -12.88 -1.05
C LYS A 159 -20.94 -11.70 -2.00
N GLY A 160 -21.49 -11.96 -3.18
CA GLY A 160 -21.88 -10.91 -4.12
C GLY A 160 -20.79 -10.47 -5.07
N LEU A 161 -21.04 -9.35 -5.74
CA LEU A 161 -20.22 -8.79 -6.84
C LEU A 161 -19.11 -7.84 -6.39
N GLU A 162 -19.12 -7.45 -5.12
CA GLU A 162 -18.07 -6.64 -4.49
C GLU A 162 -17.21 -7.58 -3.65
N GLY A 163 -15.97 -7.77 -4.08
CA GLY A 163 -15.01 -8.62 -3.38
C GLY A 163 -14.06 -7.76 -2.56
N GLU A 164 -14.00 -8.01 -1.27
CA GLU A 164 -12.98 -7.47 -0.40
C GLU A 164 -12.31 -8.61 0.35
N LEU A 165 -10.97 -8.57 0.40
CA LEU A 165 -10.16 -9.54 1.13
C LEU A 165 -9.22 -8.82 2.07
N LEU A 166 -8.99 -9.44 3.23
CA LEU A 166 -7.96 -9.04 4.18
C LEU A 166 -6.84 -10.08 4.19
N PHE A 167 -5.65 -9.63 3.88
CA PHE A 167 -4.42 -10.42 3.94
C PHE A 167 -3.71 -10.09 5.25
N HIS A 168 -3.39 -11.11 6.02
CA HIS A 168 -2.74 -10.99 7.31
C HIS A 168 -1.27 -11.36 7.17
N TYR A 169 -0.37 -10.40 7.36
CA TYR A 169 1.06 -10.64 7.26
C TYR A 169 1.75 -10.47 8.61
N SER A 170 2.86 -11.15 8.74
CA SER A 170 3.86 -10.92 9.80
C SER A 170 5.23 -10.72 9.19
N ILE A 171 6.12 -10.08 9.94
CA ILE A 171 7.53 -9.92 9.60
C ILE A 171 8.36 -10.66 10.62
N ASP A 172 9.25 -11.54 10.16
CA ASP A 172 10.17 -12.24 11.04
C ASP A 172 11.38 -11.36 11.45
N LYS A 173 12.23 -11.91 12.32
CA LYS A 173 13.42 -11.20 12.81
C LYS A 173 14.45 -10.92 11.71
N GLN A 174 14.38 -11.62 10.59
CA GLN A 174 15.22 -11.43 9.41
C GLN A 174 14.66 -10.36 8.46
N GLY A 175 13.45 -9.84 8.72
CA GLY A 175 12.75 -8.87 7.88
C GLY A 175 11.99 -9.51 6.72
N GLN A 176 11.80 -10.82 6.73
CA GLN A 176 11.03 -11.51 5.70
C GLN A 176 9.53 -11.43 6.02
N VAL A 177 8.73 -11.09 5.02
CA VAL A 177 7.27 -11.00 5.15
C VAL A 177 6.64 -12.37 4.88
N HIS A 178 5.75 -12.77 5.76
CA HIS A 178 4.99 -14.03 5.66
C HIS A 178 3.51 -13.74 5.58
N LEU A 179 2.81 -14.36 4.63
CA LEU A 179 1.35 -14.35 4.55
C LEU A 179 0.82 -15.46 5.47
N ASN A 180 0.13 -15.08 6.53
CA ASN A 180 -0.37 -16.00 7.54
C ASN A 180 -1.78 -16.50 7.22
N ASP A 181 -2.66 -15.61 6.75
CA ASP A 181 -4.05 -15.95 6.38
C ASP A 181 -4.64 -14.94 5.39
N ILE A 182 -5.73 -15.32 4.76
CA ILE A 182 -6.60 -14.48 3.95
C ILE A 182 -8.02 -14.64 4.49
N THR A 183 -8.66 -13.54 4.86
CA THR A 183 -10.02 -13.52 5.40
C THR A 183 -10.91 -12.58 4.61
N VAL A 184 -12.22 -12.78 4.73
CA VAL A 184 -13.23 -11.84 4.23
C VAL A 184 -13.61 -10.92 5.40
N PRO A 185 -13.67 -9.59 5.21
CA PRO A 185 -14.17 -8.70 6.24
C PRO A 185 -15.57 -9.14 6.70
N VAL A 186 -15.76 -9.18 8.00
CA VAL A 186 -17.10 -9.37 8.57
C VAL A 186 -17.74 -7.98 8.60
N GLU A 187 -18.86 -7.82 7.89
CA GLU A 187 -19.66 -6.60 8.01
C GLU A 187 -20.09 -6.44 9.47
N SER A 188 -19.67 -5.35 10.07
CA SER A 188 -20.02 -4.97 11.44
C SER A 188 -21.29 -4.15 11.49
#